data_124a0ed81fd3e5c71092b863f8572fa8
#
_entry.id   124a0ed81fd3e5c71092b863f8572fa8
#
_cell.length_a   1.000
_cell.length_b   1.000
_cell.length_c   1.000
_cell.angle_alpha   90.00
_cell.angle_beta   90.00
_cell.angle_gamma   90.00
#
_symmetry.space_group_name_H-M   'P 1'
#
loop_
_entity.id
_entity.type
_entity.pdbx_description
1 polymer ?
#
loop_
_entity_poly.entity_id
_entity_poly.type
_entity_poly.pdbx_seq_one_letter_code
_entity_poly.pdbx_strand_id
1 'polypeptide(L)'
;VRQKLAILYTLIAFIFLMTRGETSAADSTVAKSSAAEKRAVPVALDITNNGTQLLVSCRNGTVKRVQIDSREVIETVNVSQQLSAAKLHIAQRAYAVLDTENNFLVRLEVVDGKLKQMAKIAVPAKPVDLVWSQDGKRCLVASNWARQITAIQWNGNSSAKSAATVELPFAPGKLILLPDQRNVAVADAFGNGMAVFDWQELKLKRIAKIDGHNISDLAISFDKKTLLLTHQVLYYDKGTTRPAVHWGGVLANVVEGIDLESLLSDGNNSLTGNNSPTGNKEIFGNKERLTVPGKVYFLGIPDEAAGDPAGLVETSDERRIVVYSGVNQVAISDRGVNFYNRIGVGKRPTKIALSANEERAYVCNSFSDSISVLQVNPAKVLATIPLTGQTVEPTASERGEELFFNSKLAQDGWFSCHSCHTNGHTNHQLNDNLGDDSFGAPKRVPSLLGVSKTAPWTWRGTSNSLHQQIAKSVELTMRGKPVDKLQQDDIVAYLKTLLPPMSVHAARSFHSRRATIDPVAVRKGRSIFRKSGCVDCHSLPNYTSADSYDVGLKDELGNTKFNPPSLLGVSQRDNLFHDGRAGSLKEVLKEFRHGQDRELSDEQIEALIQFLMRI
;
A
#
# COMPACT_ATOMS: atom_id res chain seq x y z
N VAL A 1 51.50 -15.98 -21.41
CA VAL A 1 50.60 -15.28 -20.50
C VAL A 1 50.11 -16.18 -19.34
N ARG A 2 50.17 -17.52 -19.49
CA ARG A 2 49.74 -18.47 -18.42
C ARG A 2 50.80 -18.84 -17.38
N GLN A 3 52.05 -18.41 -17.54
CA GLN A 3 53.15 -18.74 -16.61
C GLN A 3 53.51 -17.59 -15.62
N LYS A 4 52.94 -16.40 -15.75
CA LYS A 4 53.18 -15.28 -14.84
C LYS A 4 52.14 -15.11 -13.72
N LEU A 5 51.05 -15.92 -13.73
CA LEU A 5 50.02 -15.87 -12.67
C LEU A 5 50.26 -16.87 -11.53
N ALA A 6 51.13 -17.86 -11.73
CA ALA A 6 51.43 -18.86 -10.69
C ALA A 6 52.48 -18.41 -9.66
N ILE A 7 53.25 -17.38 -9.95
CA ILE A 7 54.32 -16.89 -9.04
C ILE A 7 53.78 -15.84 -8.04
N LEU A 8 52.62 -15.23 -8.29
CA LEU A 8 52.06 -14.23 -7.41
C LEU A 8 51.24 -14.86 -6.24
N TYR A 9 50.77 -16.07 -6.37
CA TYR A 9 50.04 -16.79 -5.31
C TYR A 9 50.93 -17.49 -4.29
N THR A 10 52.19 -17.73 -4.60
CA THR A 10 53.16 -18.40 -3.70
C THR A 10 53.90 -17.41 -2.79
N LEU A 11 53.94 -16.12 -3.11
CA LEU A 11 54.60 -15.11 -2.27
C LEU A 11 53.69 -14.52 -1.18
N ILE A 12 52.37 -14.68 -1.29
CA ILE A 12 51.42 -14.21 -0.26
C ILE A 12 51.22 -15.24 0.87
N ALA A 13 51.56 -16.51 0.64
CA ALA A 13 51.46 -17.56 1.64
C ALA A 13 52.70 -17.67 2.58
N PHE A 14 53.81 -16.97 2.30
CA PHE A 14 55.06 -17.10 3.05
C PHE A 14 55.29 -15.95 4.06
N ILE A 15 54.45 -14.93 4.10
CA ILE A 15 54.55 -13.78 5.04
C ILE A 15 53.71 -14.00 6.31
N PHE A 16 52.90 -15.05 6.38
CA PHE A 16 52.03 -15.31 7.55
C PHE A 16 52.55 -16.35 8.56
N LEU A 17 53.83 -16.79 8.45
CA LEU A 17 54.35 -17.88 9.30
C LEU A 17 55.57 -17.52 10.17
N MET A 18 55.97 -16.29 10.31
CA MET A 18 57.06 -15.89 11.21
C MET A 18 56.73 -14.64 12.04
N THR A 19 55.84 -14.77 13.00
CA THR A 19 55.92 -13.98 14.26
C THR A 19 55.01 -14.64 15.31
N ARG A 20 55.53 -15.64 16.02
CA ARG A 20 55.07 -15.95 17.38
C ARG A 20 56.07 -15.36 18.34
N GLY A 21 55.66 -14.25 18.95
CA GLY A 21 56.32 -13.68 20.13
C GLY A 21 55.28 -13.57 21.25
N GLU A 22 55.57 -14.16 22.36
CA GLU A 22 54.75 -14.13 23.58
C GLU A 22 54.53 -12.71 24.08
N THR A 23 53.28 -12.34 24.35
CA THR A 23 52.97 -11.27 25.28
C THR A 23 51.62 -11.51 25.95
N SER A 24 51.69 -11.66 27.27
CA SER A 24 50.80 -11.21 28.34
C SER A 24 49.28 -11.08 28.01
N ALA A 25 48.49 -11.83 28.76
CA ALA A 25 47.05 -11.66 28.89
C ALA A 25 46.71 -10.24 29.35
N ALA A 26 46.20 -9.42 28.41
CA ALA A 26 45.45 -8.21 28.70
C ALA A 26 44.01 -8.50 28.34
N ASP A 27 43.14 -8.34 29.32
CA ASP A 27 41.70 -8.45 29.29
C ASP A 27 41.13 -7.53 28.20
N SER A 28 40.87 -8.05 27.01
CA SER A 28 40.18 -7.32 25.95
C SER A 28 38.69 -7.62 26.06
N THR A 29 38.00 -6.84 26.88
CA THR A 29 36.58 -6.61 26.69
C THR A 29 36.38 -5.98 25.31
N VAL A 30 36.24 -6.84 24.30
CA VAL A 30 35.73 -6.44 22.97
C VAL A 30 34.32 -5.92 23.21
N ALA A 31 34.19 -4.59 23.29
CA ALA A 31 32.90 -3.94 23.22
C ALA A 31 32.24 -4.46 21.93
N LYS A 32 31.21 -5.31 22.06
CA LYS A 32 30.31 -5.62 20.97
C LYS A 32 29.82 -4.28 20.46
N SER A 33 30.27 -3.85 19.30
CA SER A 33 29.68 -2.75 18.57
C SER A 33 28.19 -3.07 18.47
N SER A 34 27.37 -2.44 19.29
CA SER A 34 25.92 -2.53 19.20
C SER A 34 25.58 -1.95 17.82
N ALA A 35 25.10 -2.79 16.92
CA ALA A 35 24.56 -2.31 15.65
C ALA A 35 23.55 -1.21 16.02
N ALA A 36 23.68 -0.04 15.39
CA ALA A 36 22.80 1.11 15.67
C ALA A 36 21.34 0.65 15.58
N GLU A 37 20.55 0.95 16.61
CA GLU A 37 19.14 0.60 16.66
C GLU A 37 18.43 1.23 15.46
N LYS A 38 17.66 0.43 14.72
CA LYS A 38 16.84 0.92 13.58
C LYS A 38 15.50 1.39 14.11
N ARG A 39 14.92 2.38 13.43
CA ARG A 39 13.54 2.82 13.69
C ARG A 39 12.58 1.62 13.67
N ALA A 40 11.67 1.56 14.63
CA ALA A 40 10.73 0.44 14.75
C ALA A 40 9.65 0.49 13.65
N VAL A 41 9.01 1.64 13.45
CA VAL A 41 7.91 1.87 12.51
C VAL A 41 6.81 0.83 12.70
N PRO A 42 5.96 0.92 13.74
CA PRO A 42 4.91 -0.06 13.99
C PRO A 42 3.91 -0.12 12.84
N VAL A 43 3.56 -1.36 12.41
CA VAL A 43 2.68 -1.64 11.25
C VAL A 43 1.46 -2.47 11.61
N ALA A 44 1.48 -3.17 12.76
CA ALA A 44 0.35 -3.93 13.29
C ALA A 44 0.35 -3.91 14.81
N LEU A 45 -0.84 -4.02 15.38
CA LEU A 45 -1.09 -3.95 16.82
C LEU A 45 -2.27 -4.86 17.18
N ASP A 46 -2.05 -5.77 18.12
CA ASP A 46 -3.09 -6.61 18.70
C ASP A 46 -2.96 -6.63 20.23
N ILE A 47 -4.09 -6.81 20.92
CA ILE A 47 -4.15 -6.95 22.38
C ILE A 47 -4.23 -8.45 22.72
N THR A 48 -3.42 -8.92 23.68
CA THR A 48 -3.47 -10.31 24.13
C THR A 48 -4.81 -10.63 24.83
N ASN A 49 -5.17 -11.91 24.85
CA ASN A 49 -6.48 -12.37 25.35
C ASN A 49 -6.81 -11.92 26.79
N ASN A 50 -5.78 -11.81 27.65
CA ASN A 50 -5.96 -11.33 29.03
C ASN A 50 -5.99 -9.80 29.15
N GLY A 51 -5.87 -9.08 28.05
CA GLY A 51 -5.90 -7.62 28.02
C GLY A 51 -4.69 -6.93 28.66
N THR A 52 -3.62 -7.68 29.03
CA THR A 52 -2.49 -7.12 29.79
C THR A 52 -1.31 -6.71 28.93
N GLN A 53 -1.22 -7.20 27.68
CA GLN A 53 -0.10 -6.95 26.80
C GLN A 53 -0.55 -6.56 25.38
N LEU A 54 0.32 -5.81 24.70
CA LEU A 54 0.23 -5.55 23.27
C LEU A 54 1.26 -6.40 22.51
N LEU A 55 0.86 -6.92 21.36
CA LEU A 55 1.76 -7.47 20.34
C LEU A 55 1.89 -6.44 19.22
N VAL A 56 3.09 -5.94 19.02
CA VAL A 56 3.37 -4.87 18.04
C VAL A 56 4.36 -5.39 17.01
N SER A 57 3.92 -5.51 15.77
CA SER A 57 4.82 -5.81 14.65
C SER A 57 5.37 -4.52 14.06
N CYS A 58 6.67 -4.50 13.81
CA CYS A 58 7.40 -3.33 13.34
C CYS A 58 8.00 -3.58 11.96
N ARG A 59 8.01 -2.53 11.11
CA ARG A 59 8.56 -2.61 9.74
C ARG A 59 10.02 -3.05 9.70
N ASN A 60 10.80 -2.76 10.75
CA ASN A 60 12.21 -3.18 10.87
C ASN A 60 12.42 -4.70 11.09
N GLY A 61 11.36 -5.50 10.99
CA GLY A 61 11.44 -6.96 11.10
C GLY A 61 11.22 -7.51 12.50
N THR A 62 10.97 -6.65 13.50
CA THR A 62 10.80 -7.08 14.89
C THR A 62 9.33 -7.20 15.29
N VAL A 63 9.05 -8.12 16.22
CA VAL A 63 7.81 -8.17 16.98
C VAL A 63 8.12 -7.85 18.43
N LYS A 64 7.38 -6.94 19.01
CA LYS A 64 7.56 -6.49 20.39
C LYS A 64 6.35 -6.88 21.24
N ARG A 65 6.60 -7.35 22.46
CA ARG A 65 5.59 -7.49 23.50
C ARG A 65 5.72 -6.30 24.45
N VAL A 66 4.62 -5.62 24.65
CA VAL A 66 4.55 -4.44 25.51
C VAL A 66 3.61 -4.73 26.67
N GLN A 67 4.06 -4.56 27.89
CA GLN A 67 3.22 -4.64 29.08
C GLN A 67 2.42 -3.35 29.24
N ILE A 68 1.09 -3.45 29.29
CA ILE A 68 0.20 -2.27 29.27
C ILE A 68 0.34 -1.44 30.55
N ASP A 69 0.37 -2.08 31.72
CA ASP A 69 0.38 -1.38 33.00
C ASP A 69 1.71 -0.68 33.28
N SER A 70 2.84 -1.35 33.04
CA SER A 70 4.17 -0.73 33.20
C SER A 70 4.56 0.17 32.02
N ARG A 71 3.87 0.04 30.86
CA ARG A 71 4.16 0.76 29.62
C ARG A 71 5.56 0.49 29.05
N GLU A 72 6.07 -0.72 29.25
CA GLU A 72 7.41 -1.13 28.87
C GLU A 72 7.40 -2.21 27.80
N VAL A 73 8.39 -2.17 26.91
CA VAL A 73 8.69 -3.28 26.00
C VAL A 73 9.38 -4.38 26.81
N ILE A 74 8.68 -5.48 27.07
CA ILE A 74 9.19 -6.60 27.89
C ILE A 74 9.92 -7.66 27.06
N GLU A 75 9.71 -7.68 25.74
CA GLU A 75 10.38 -8.60 24.83
C GLU A 75 10.43 -8.03 23.41
N THR A 76 11.54 -8.28 22.72
CA THR A 76 11.71 -7.97 21.28
C THR A 76 12.25 -9.21 20.58
N VAL A 77 11.54 -9.68 19.55
CA VAL A 77 11.92 -10.84 18.73
C VAL A 77 12.16 -10.38 17.30
N ASN A 78 13.33 -10.72 16.74
CA ASN A 78 13.62 -10.48 15.34
C ASN A 78 13.05 -11.64 14.52
N VAL A 79 12.12 -11.35 13.61
CA VAL A 79 11.41 -12.33 12.77
C VAL A 79 11.94 -12.30 11.34
N SER A 80 12.26 -11.09 10.82
CA SER A 80 12.65 -10.85 9.44
C SER A 80 13.43 -9.55 9.31
N GLN A 81 13.61 -9.08 8.08
CA GLN A 81 14.14 -7.73 7.79
C GLN A 81 13.02 -6.71 7.59
N GLN A 82 11.84 -7.14 7.14
CA GLN A 82 10.70 -6.24 6.92
C GLN A 82 9.37 -6.95 7.13
N LEU A 83 8.52 -6.38 8.00
CA LEU A 83 7.14 -6.83 8.20
C LEU A 83 6.14 -5.84 7.62
N SER A 84 4.97 -6.33 7.17
CA SER A 84 3.89 -5.51 6.61
C SER A 84 2.60 -5.54 7.41
N ALA A 85 2.24 -6.69 7.96
CA ALA A 85 1.03 -6.88 8.74
C ALA A 85 1.18 -8.05 9.71
N ALA A 86 0.30 -8.11 10.70
CA ALA A 86 0.16 -9.24 11.60
C ALA A 86 -1.24 -9.31 12.17
N LYS A 87 -1.66 -10.48 12.66
CA LYS A 87 -2.95 -10.69 13.31
C LYS A 87 -2.87 -11.79 14.35
N LEU A 88 -3.35 -11.49 15.55
CA LEU A 88 -3.50 -12.45 16.64
C LEU A 88 -4.78 -13.26 16.46
N HIS A 89 -4.68 -14.59 16.57
CA HIS A 89 -5.82 -15.47 16.82
C HIS A 89 -5.92 -15.78 18.31
N ILE A 90 -6.85 -15.15 19.00
CA ILE A 90 -6.93 -15.14 20.47
C ILE A 90 -7.09 -16.56 21.04
N ALA A 91 -8.03 -17.35 20.51
CA ALA A 91 -8.30 -18.69 21.04
C ALA A 91 -7.13 -19.67 20.83
N GLN A 92 -6.38 -19.55 19.72
CA GLN A 92 -5.22 -20.39 19.45
C GLN A 92 -3.93 -19.81 20.02
N ARG A 93 -3.96 -18.61 20.61
CA ARG A 93 -2.78 -17.85 21.08
C ARG A 93 -1.68 -17.74 20.02
N ALA A 94 -2.07 -17.79 18.74
CA ALA A 94 -1.17 -17.77 17.59
C ALA A 94 -1.11 -16.37 16.99
N TYR A 95 0.08 -15.86 16.76
CA TYR A 95 0.31 -14.59 16.12
C TYR A 95 0.92 -14.82 14.74
N ALA A 96 0.14 -14.53 13.69
CA ALA A 96 0.60 -14.63 12.31
C ALA A 96 1.17 -13.30 11.87
N VAL A 97 2.34 -13.33 11.26
CA VAL A 97 3.11 -12.16 10.84
C VAL A 97 3.53 -12.32 9.39
N LEU A 98 3.41 -11.26 8.60
CA LEU A 98 3.80 -11.24 7.20
C LEU A 98 5.21 -10.64 7.02
N ASP A 99 6.15 -11.50 6.61
CA ASP A 99 7.48 -11.15 6.13
C ASP A 99 7.36 -10.70 4.67
N THR A 100 7.31 -9.40 4.42
CA THR A 100 7.10 -8.86 3.08
C THR A 100 8.38 -8.75 2.26
N GLU A 101 9.55 -8.84 2.89
CA GLU A 101 10.84 -8.87 2.19
C GLU A 101 11.06 -10.23 1.52
N ASN A 102 10.84 -11.32 2.27
CA ASN A 102 11.08 -12.67 1.78
C ASN A 102 9.80 -13.40 1.35
N ASN A 103 8.64 -12.75 1.49
CA ASN A 103 7.32 -13.28 1.12
C ASN A 103 6.94 -14.57 1.85
N PHE A 104 6.91 -14.50 3.16
CA PHE A 104 6.48 -15.59 4.03
C PHE A 104 5.39 -15.16 5.00
N LEU A 105 4.55 -16.11 5.35
CA LEU A 105 3.73 -16.08 6.54
C LEU A 105 4.48 -16.81 7.66
N VAL A 106 4.67 -16.15 8.79
CA VAL A 106 5.35 -16.68 9.98
C VAL A 106 4.35 -16.79 11.11
N ARG A 107 4.27 -17.96 11.76
CA ARG A 107 3.47 -18.19 12.96
C ARG A 107 4.34 -18.12 14.20
N LEU A 108 3.97 -17.27 15.14
CA LEU A 108 4.60 -17.12 16.45
C LEU A 108 3.63 -17.55 17.55
N GLU A 109 4.15 -18.10 18.64
CA GLU A 109 3.38 -18.44 19.85
C GLU A 109 4.22 -18.14 21.10
N VAL A 110 3.56 -17.89 22.21
CA VAL A 110 4.25 -17.75 23.51
C VAL A 110 4.45 -19.14 24.12
N VAL A 111 5.69 -19.58 24.18
CA VAL A 111 6.12 -20.86 24.76
C VAL A 111 7.12 -20.57 25.89
N ASP A 112 6.86 -21.08 27.07
CA ASP A 112 7.68 -20.82 28.29
C ASP A 112 7.88 -19.32 28.56
N GLY A 113 6.82 -18.53 28.40
CA GLY A 113 6.82 -17.09 28.61
C GLY A 113 7.53 -16.25 27.53
N LYS A 114 8.09 -16.87 26.48
CA LYS A 114 8.79 -16.21 25.38
C LYS A 114 8.09 -16.43 24.04
N LEU A 115 8.12 -15.42 23.19
CA LEU A 115 7.59 -15.49 21.83
C LEU A 115 8.55 -16.28 20.94
N LYS A 116 8.09 -17.42 20.40
CA LYS A 116 8.89 -18.32 19.54
C LYS A 116 8.25 -18.49 18.18
N GLN A 117 9.09 -18.62 17.15
CA GLN A 117 8.64 -18.98 15.80
C GLN A 117 8.32 -20.48 15.76
N MET A 118 7.09 -20.80 15.41
CA MET A 118 6.58 -22.18 15.32
C MET A 118 6.61 -22.71 13.89
N ALA A 119 6.26 -21.86 12.91
CA ALA A 119 6.19 -22.25 11.50
C ALA A 119 6.46 -21.08 10.57
N LYS A 120 6.88 -21.39 9.35
CA LYS A 120 7.09 -20.43 8.27
C LYS A 120 6.65 -21.07 6.95
N ILE A 121 5.80 -20.38 6.18
CA ILE A 121 5.32 -20.87 4.88
C ILE A 121 5.44 -19.77 3.82
N ALA A 122 5.89 -20.15 2.62
CA ALA A 122 5.99 -19.26 1.49
C ALA A 122 4.61 -18.83 0.96
N VAL A 123 4.47 -17.55 0.62
CA VAL A 123 3.29 -16.95 0.01
C VAL A 123 3.70 -16.15 -1.23
N PRO A 124 2.77 -15.84 -2.15
CA PRO A 124 3.07 -14.99 -3.30
C PRO A 124 3.60 -13.62 -2.90
N ALA A 125 4.30 -12.95 -3.82
CA ALA A 125 5.04 -11.74 -3.53
C ALA A 125 4.18 -10.57 -3.02
N LYS A 126 4.77 -9.83 -2.10
CA LYS A 126 4.22 -8.65 -1.43
C LYS A 126 2.94 -8.97 -0.64
N PRO A 127 3.02 -9.85 0.38
CA PRO A 127 1.94 -10.06 1.30
C PRO A 127 1.69 -8.79 2.13
N VAL A 128 0.43 -8.35 2.27
CA VAL A 128 0.07 -7.04 2.84
C VAL A 128 -0.99 -7.10 3.93
N ASP A 129 -1.82 -8.15 3.94
CA ASP A 129 -2.82 -8.33 4.99
C ASP A 129 -3.22 -9.79 5.14
N LEU A 130 -3.81 -10.14 6.28
CA LEU A 130 -4.26 -11.50 6.57
C LEU A 130 -5.49 -11.54 7.48
N VAL A 131 -6.24 -12.62 7.39
CA VAL A 131 -7.38 -12.90 8.28
C VAL A 131 -7.37 -14.37 8.68
N TRP A 132 -7.73 -14.65 9.94
CA TRP A 132 -7.90 -16.00 10.48
C TRP A 132 -9.32 -16.51 10.33
N SER A 133 -9.46 -17.83 10.19
CA SER A 133 -10.73 -18.50 10.45
C SER A 133 -11.06 -18.46 11.95
N GLN A 134 -12.35 -18.57 12.27
CA GLN A 134 -12.81 -18.60 13.65
C GLN A 134 -12.18 -19.74 14.47
N ASP A 135 -11.94 -20.90 13.85
CA ASP A 135 -11.33 -22.07 14.49
C ASP A 135 -9.79 -22.00 14.54
N GLY A 136 -9.18 -20.98 13.93
CA GLY A 136 -7.73 -20.77 13.86
C GLY A 136 -6.96 -21.83 13.06
N LYS A 137 -7.65 -22.72 12.34
CA LYS A 137 -7.01 -23.75 11.54
C LYS A 137 -6.61 -23.28 10.15
N ARG A 138 -7.15 -22.14 9.71
CA ARG A 138 -6.83 -21.54 8.41
C ARG A 138 -6.56 -20.06 8.55
N CYS A 139 -5.81 -19.51 7.61
CA CYS A 139 -5.77 -18.08 7.37
C CYS A 139 -5.74 -17.78 5.86
N LEU A 140 -6.25 -16.62 5.50
CA LEU A 140 -6.12 -16.06 4.14
C LEU A 140 -5.05 -14.98 4.17
N VAL A 141 -4.22 -14.95 3.15
CA VAL A 141 -3.17 -13.94 2.95
C VAL A 141 -3.42 -13.20 1.64
N ALA A 142 -3.48 -11.89 1.71
CA ALA A 142 -3.52 -11.02 0.54
C ALA A 142 -2.10 -10.71 0.07
N SER A 143 -1.78 -11.02 -1.19
CA SER A 143 -0.52 -10.69 -1.85
C SER A 143 -0.77 -9.73 -3.00
N ASN A 144 -0.44 -8.43 -2.79
CA ASN A 144 -0.93 -7.39 -3.67
C ASN A 144 -0.29 -7.40 -5.07
N TRP A 145 1.05 -7.53 -5.21
CA TRP A 145 1.67 -7.61 -6.54
C TRP A 145 1.32 -8.88 -7.30
N ALA A 146 1.01 -9.96 -6.59
CA ALA A 146 0.51 -11.19 -7.21
C ALA A 146 -0.96 -11.10 -7.63
N ARG A 147 -1.70 -10.11 -7.13
CA ARG A 147 -3.16 -10.00 -7.27
C ARG A 147 -3.86 -11.31 -6.88
N GLN A 148 -3.47 -11.84 -5.70
CA GLN A 148 -3.93 -13.15 -5.24
C GLN A 148 -4.30 -13.17 -3.77
N ILE A 149 -5.27 -14.01 -3.43
CA ILE A 149 -5.55 -14.47 -2.07
C ILE A 149 -5.08 -15.91 -1.96
N THR A 150 -4.27 -16.21 -0.94
CA THR A 150 -3.77 -17.56 -0.67
C THR A 150 -4.37 -18.08 0.64
N ALA A 151 -5.05 -19.24 0.57
CA ALA A 151 -5.54 -19.95 1.74
C ALA A 151 -4.45 -20.87 2.30
N ILE A 152 -4.13 -20.69 3.58
CA ILE A 152 -3.15 -21.48 4.32
C ILE A 152 -3.90 -22.37 5.31
N GLN A 153 -3.67 -23.68 5.24
CA GLN A 153 -4.17 -24.67 6.19
C GLN A 153 -3.07 -25.04 7.17
N TRP A 154 -3.34 -24.89 8.46
CA TRP A 154 -2.44 -25.31 9.53
C TRP A 154 -2.70 -26.77 9.92
N ASN A 155 -1.63 -27.55 10.06
CA ASN A 155 -1.64 -28.92 10.58
C ASN A 155 -0.94 -28.92 11.94
N GLY A 156 -1.70 -28.62 13.00
CA GLY A 156 -1.14 -28.30 14.32
C GLY A 156 -0.39 -26.95 14.31
N ASN A 157 0.55 -26.78 15.26
CA ASN A 157 1.23 -25.51 15.46
C ASN A 157 2.51 -25.34 14.62
N SER A 158 3.09 -26.43 14.16
CA SER A 158 4.44 -26.45 13.56
C SER A 158 4.47 -26.67 12.05
N SER A 159 3.34 -26.98 11.42
CA SER A 159 3.31 -27.20 9.96
C SER A 159 2.12 -26.52 9.30
N ALA A 160 2.32 -26.09 8.06
CA ALA A 160 1.28 -25.47 7.25
C ALA A 160 1.46 -25.83 5.78
N LYS A 161 0.37 -25.79 5.02
CA LYS A 161 0.42 -25.91 3.56
C LYS A 161 -0.48 -24.87 2.91
N SER A 162 -0.12 -24.42 1.71
CA SER A 162 -1.04 -23.69 0.86
C SER A 162 -2.13 -24.65 0.40
N ALA A 163 -3.39 -24.31 0.71
CA ALA A 163 -4.54 -25.11 0.31
C ALA A 163 -5.04 -24.72 -1.07
N ALA A 164 -5.08 -23.42 -1.37
CA ALA A 164 -5.47 -22.88 -2.66
C ALA A 164 -5.01 -21.44 -2.80
N THR A 165 -4.97 -20.97 -4.06
CA THR A 165 -4.71 -19.57 -4.40
C THR A 165 -5.74 -19.12 -5.42
N VAL A 166 -6.35 -17.97 -5.21
CA VAL A 166 -7.37 -17.38 -6.08
C VAL A 166 -6.88 -16.03 -6.60
N GLU A 167 -7.01 -15.83 -7.90
CA GLU A 167 -6.64 -14.60 -8.59
C GLU A 167 -7.74 -13.55 -8.48
N LEU A 168 -7.33 -12.28 -8.33
CA LEU A 168 -8.22 -11.13 -8.32
C LEU A 168 -7.91 -10.21 -9.52
N PRO A 169 -8.90 -9.47 -10.01
CA PRO A 169 -8.70 -8.50 -11.09
C PRO A 169 -7.97 -7.23 -10.63
N PHE A 170 -7.82 -7.02 -9.33
CA PHE A 170 -7.14 -5.89 -8.71
C PHE A 170 -6.11 -6.36 -7.66
N ALA A 171 -5.28 -5.45 -7.19
CA ALA A 171 -4.30 -5.72 -6.13
C ALA A 171 -4.99 -5.71 -4.76
N PRO A 172 -5.10 -6.84 -4.03
CA PRO A 172 -5.74 -6.85 -2.72
C PRO A 172 -4.96 -6.05 -1.69
N GLY A 173 -5.67 -5.26 -0.88
CA GLY A 173 -5.10 -4.40 0.17
C GLY A 173 -5.51 -4.82 1.58
N LYS A 174 -6.80 -4.89 1.86
CA LYS A 174 -7.35 -5.20 3.18
C LYS A 174 -8.30 -6.38 3.13
N LEU A 175 -8.29 -7.16 4.20
CA LEU A 175 -9.15 -8.33 4.39
C LEU A 175 -9.93 -8.19 5.69
N ILE A 176 -11.22 -8.54 5.67
CA ILE A 176 -12.01 -8.72 6.89
C ILE A 176 -12.93 -9.92 6.76
N LEU A 177 -12.95 -10.78 7.79
CA LEU A 177 -13.92 -11.86 7.90
C LEU A 177 -15.29 -11.27 8.26
N LEU A 178 -16.31 -11.60 7.48
CA LEU A 178 -17.66 -11.11 7.71
C LEU A 178 -18.34 -11.86 8.86
N PRO A 179 -19.40 -11.29 9.47
CA PRO A 179 -20.07 -11.90 10.62
C PRO A 179 -20.64 -13.31 10.39
N ASP A 180 -20.94 -13.67 9.15
CA ASP A 180 -21.41 -15.00 8.76
C ASP A 180 -20.33 -16.10 8.87
N GLN A 181 -19.08 -15.73 9.20
CA GLN A 181 -17.91 -16.62 9.34
C GLN A 181 -17.59 -17.45 8.06
N ARG A 182 -18.20 -17.10 6.94
CA ARG A 182 -18.03 -17.76 5.64
C ARG A 182 -17.46 -16.86 4.58
N ASN A 183 -17.83 -15.59 4.59
CA ASN A 183 -17.40 -14.64 3.57
C ASN A 183 -16.31 -13.71 4.11
N VAL A 184 -15.39 -13.34 3.23
CA VAL A 184 -14.34 -12.35 3.49
C VAL A 184 -14.52 -11.21 2.49
N ALA A 185 -14.57 -9.98 2.99
CA ALA A 185 -14.47 -8.80 2.15
C ALA A 185 -12.99 -8.50 1.87
N VAL A 186 -12.68 -8.17 0.61
CA VAL A 186 -11.34 -7.90 0.11
C VAL A 186 -11.36 -6.55 -0.58
N ALA A 187 -10.65 -5.56 -0.04
CA ALA A 187 -10.54 -4.23 -0.63
C ALA A 187 -9.34 -4.12 -1.58
N ASP A 188 -9.49 -3.32 -2.62
CA ASP A 188 -8.41 -2.92 -3.53
C ASP A 188 -7.39 -2.05 -2.79
N ALA A 189 -6.11 -2.32 -2.99
CA ALA A 189 -5.01 -1.57 -2.38
C ALA A 189 -4.83 -0.17 -2.98
N PHE A 190 -5.25 0.04 -4.21
CA PHE A 190 -4.93 1.24 -4.98
C PHE A 190 -6.19 1.90 -5.57
N GLY A 191 -7.08 1.12 -6.15
CA GLY A 191 -8.28 1.58 -6.82
C GLY A 191 -9.53 1.52 -5.95
N ASN A 192 -10.63 1.19 -6.58
CA ASN A 192 -11.97 1.23 -6.00
C ASN A 192 -12.67 -0.14 -5.95
N GLY A 193 -11.92 -1.22 -6.17
CA GLY A 193 -12.46 -2.58 -6.15
C GLY A 193 -12.79 -3.09 -4.75
N MET A 194 -13.90 -3.81 -4.64
CA MET A 194 -14.27 -4.59 -3.46
C MET A 194 -14.67 -5.99 -3.93
N ALA A 195 -14.10 -7.04 -3.36
CA ALA A 195 -14.50 -8.40 -3.65
C ALA A 195 -15.08 -9.09 -2.42
N VAL A 196 -16.03 -9.98 -2.64
CA VAL A 196 -16.51 -10.94 -1.64
C VAL A 196 -16.02 -12.32 -2.01
N PHE A 197 -15.34 -12.96 -1.09
CA PHE A 197 -14.70 -14.24 -1.27
C PHE A 197 -15.28 -15.25 -0.27
N ASP A 198 -15.84 -16.37 -0.80
CA ASP A 198 -16.23 -17.52 0.02
C ASP A 198 -14.97 -18.34 0.34
N TRP A 199 -14.54 -18.28 1.57
CA TRP A 199 -13.29 -18.92 1.95
C TRP A 199 -13.41 -20.41 2.28
N GLN A 200 -14.65 -20.95 2.45
CA GLN A 200 -14.87 -22.39 2.59
C GLN A 200 -14.79 -23.09 1.24
N GLU A 201 -15.42 -22.49 0.22
CA GLU A 201 -15.37 -22.98 -1.16
C GLU A 201 -14.12 -22.51 -1.93
N LEU A 202 -13.36 -21.56 -1.37
CA LEU A 202 -12.21 -20.92 -2.00
C LEU A 202 -12.59 -20.28 -3.35
N LYS A 203 -13.73 -19.57 -3.36
CA LYS A 203 -14.34 -19.03 -4.58
C LYS A 203 -14.63 -17.55 -4.45
N LEU A 204 -14.27 -16.81 -5.50
CA LEU A 204 -14.70 -15.43 -5.67
C LEU A 204 -16.19 -15.40 -6.00
N LYS A 205 -17.01 -14.79 -5.14
CA LYS A 205 -18.45 -14.67 -5.31
C LYS A 205 -18.86 -13.42 -6.06
N ARG A 206 -18.25 -12.28 -5.72
CA ARG A 206 -18.67 -10.99 -6.24
C ARG A 206 -17.49 -10.03 -6.36
N ILE A 207 -17.56 -9.16 -7.34
CA ILE A 207 -16.74 -7.96 -7.46
C ILE A 207 -17.69 -6.76 -7.52
N ALA A 208 -17.49 -5.81 -6.60
CA ALA A 208 -18.18 -4.54 -6.56
C ALA A 208 -17.19 -3.40 -6.72
N LYS A 209 -17.70 -2.20 -6.96
CA LYS A 209 -16.93 -0.95 -6.88
C LYS A 209 -17.53 -0.05 -5.81
N ILE A 210 -16.67 0.71 -5.15
CA ILE A 210 -17.07 1.83 -4.31
C ILE A 210 -16.80 3.14 -5.06
N ASP A 211 -17.42 4.22 -4.63
CA ASP A 211 -17.13 5.55 -5.14
C ASP A 211 -15.96 6.16 -4.35
N GLY A 212 -14.74 5.71 -4.62
CA GLY A 212 -13.56 6.17 -3.90
C GLY A 212 -12.31 5.38 -4.23
N HIS A 213 -11.26 5.62 -3.47
CA HIS A 213 -9.96 4.96 -3.59
C HIS A 213 -9.23 5.02 -2.24
N ASN A 214 -8.03 4.45 -2.17
CA ASN A 214 -7.20 4.45 -0.97
C ASN A 214 -7.95 3.90 0.25
N ILE A 215 -8.58 2.70 0.07
CA ILE A 215 -9.28 2.00 1.15
C ILE A 215 -8.25 1.56 2.19
N SER A 216 -8.19 2.24 3.31
CA SER A 216 -7.08 2.13 4.27
C SER A 216 -7.38 1.20 5.44
N ASP A 217 -8.65 1.03 5.81
CA ASP A 217 -9.06 0.02 6.80
C ASP A 217 -10.51 -0.43 6.60
N LEU A 218 -10.84 -1.60 7.18
CA LEU A 218 -12.16 -2.22 7.20
C LEU A 218 -12.53 -2.58 8.63
N ALA A 219 -13.76 -2.31 9.04
CA ALA A 219 -14.31 -2.70 10.33
C ALA A 219 -15.75 -3.21 10.17
N ILE A 220 -16.22 -4.02 11.11
CA ILE A 220 -17.63 -4.40 11.19
C ILE A 220 -18.30 -3.53 12.27
N SER A 221 -19.47 -2.97 11.95
CA SER A 221 -20.28 -2.24 12.92
C SER A 221 -20.64 -3.11 14.12
N PHE A 222 -20.90 -2.52 15.27
CA PHE A 222 -21.24 -3.26 16.49
C PHE A 222 -22.48 -4.14 16.30
N ASP A 223 -23.49 -3.66 15.59
CA ASP A 223 -24.71 -4.41 15.29
C ASP A 223 -24.51 -5.55 14.26
N LYS A 224 -23.29 -5.67 13.70
CA LYS A 224 -22.87 -6.66 12.70
C LYS A 224 -23.65 -6.63 11.38
N LYS A 225 -24.26 -5.51 11.04
CA LYS A 225 -25.04 -5.34 9.81
C LYS A 225 -24.32 -4.52 8.75
N THR A 226 -23.30 -3.77 9.14
CA THR A 226 -22.61 -2.82 8.25
C THR A 226 -21.12 -3.12 8.17
N LEU A 227 -20.58 -3.15 6.96
CA LEU A 227 -19.14 -3.05 6.72
C LEU A 227 -18.76 -1.57 6.67
N LEU A 228 -17.94 -1.14 7.61
CA LEU A 228 -17.39 0.21 7.68
C LEU A 228 -16.02 0.23 7.00
N LEU A 229 -15.76 1.27 6.22
CA LEU A 229 -14.45 1.47 5.57
C LEU A 229 -14.02 2.93 5.63
N THR A 230 -12.72 3.16 5.81
CA THR A 230 -12.09 4.47 5.63
C THR A 230 -11.50 4.54 4.23
N HIS A 231 -11.83 5.61 3.48
CA HIS A 231 -11.30 5.81 2.14
C HIS A 231 -11.34 7.30 1.72
N GLN A 232 -10.96 7.59 0.49
CA GLN A 232 -10.95 8.92 -0.08
C GLN A 232 -11.76 8.97 -1.38
N VAL A 233 -12.38 10.12 -1.64
CA VAL A 233 -13.14 10.39 -2.87
C VAL A 233 -12.48 11.54 -3.60
N LEU A 234 -12.00 11.31 -4.82
CA LEU A 234 -11.38 12.33 -5.67
C LEU A 234 -12.38 12.81 -6.73
N TYR A 235 -12.65 14.10 -6.74
CA TYR A 235 -13.55 14.75 -7.69
C TYR A 235 -12.75 15.23 -8.91
N TYR A 236 -12.62 14.40 -9.91
CA TYR A 236 -11.75 14.61 -11.06
C TYR A 236 -12.16 15.81 -11.95
N ASP A 237 -13.43 16.24 -11.89
CA ASP A 237 -14.00 17.37 -12.61
C ASP A 237 -13.74 18.71 -11.90
N LYS A 238 -13.12 18.70 -10.75
CA LYS A 238 -12.79 19.90 -9.97
C LYS A 238 -11.31 20.22 -10.09
N GLY A 239 -11.02 21.34 -10.73
CA GLY A 239 -9.65 21.86 -10.75
C GLY A 239 -9.15 22.19 -9.34
N THR A 240 -7.86 21.97 -9.09
CA THR A 240 -7.23 22.22 -7.78
C THR A 240 -7.08 23.73 -7.49
N THR A 241 -8.17 24.49 -7.48
CA THR A 241 -8.22 25.90 -7.07
C THR A 241 -8.18 26.03 -5.54
N ARG A 242 -7.74 27.19 -5.00
CA ARG A 242 -7.74 27.40 -3.54
C ARG A 242 -9.11 27.21 -2.90
N PRO A 243 -10.22 27.77 -3.42
CA PRO A 243 -11.54 27.51 -2.87
C PRO A 243 -11.95 26.03 -2.96
N ALA A 244 -11.67 25.36 -4.08
CA ALA A 244 -12.01 23.94 -4.23
C ALA A 244 -11.26 23.05 -3.23
N VAL A 245 -9.97 23.32 -2.97
CA VAL A 245 -9.21 22.59 -1.94
C VAL A 245 -9.72 22.92 -0.54
N HIS A 246 -9.94 24.21 -0.21
CA HIS A 246 -10.41 24.65 1.10
C HIS A 246 -11.72 23.97 1.53
N TRP A 247 -12.68 23.85 0.63
CA TRP A 247 -13.97 23.22 0.91
C TRP A 247 -13.99 21.69 0.76
N GLY A 248 -12.82 21.03 0.58
CA GLY A 248 -12.76 19.58 0.35
C GLY A 248 -13.37 19.15 -0.98
N GLY A 249 -13.57 20.09 -1.91
CA GLY A 249 -14.22 19.83 -3.21
C GLY A 249 -13.30 19.17 -4.24
N VAL A 250 -12.00 19.03 -3.97
CA VAL A 250 -11.05 18.25 -4.81
C VAL A 250 -10.96 16.83 -4.32
N LEU A 251 -10.82 16.65 -3.00
CA LEU A 251 -10.70 15.34 -2.37
C LEU A 251 -11.38 15.36 -1.02
N ALA A 252 -12.30 14.44 -0.80
CA ALA A 252 -12.96 14.21 0.48
C ALA A 252 -12.40 12.99 1.18
N ASN A 253 -12.33 13.05 2.51
CA ASN A 253 -11.98 11.94 3.39
C ASN A 253 -13.27 11.43 4.03
N VAL A 254 -13.49 10.12 4.04
CA VAL A 254 -14.78 9.57 4.45
C VAL A 254 -14.66 8.30 5.27
N VAL A 255 -15.67 8.05 6.10
CA VAL A 255 -16.08 6.71 6.52
C VAL A 255 -17.32 6.35 5.72
N GLU A 256 -17.33 5.21 5.06
CA GLU A 256 -18.50 4.67 4.37
C GLU A 256 -19.00 3.42 5.07
N GLY A 257 -20.30 3.29 5.23
CA GLY A 257 -20.97 2.11 5.78
C GLY A 257 -21.76 1.40 4.70
N ILE A 258 -21.33 0.20 4.32
CA ILE A 258 -21.99 -0.66 3.33
C ILE A 258 -22.83 -1.70 4.06
N ASP A 259 -24.12 -1.79 3.72
CA ASP A 259 -25.01 -2.83 4.24
C ASP A 259 -24.53 -4.23 3.83
N LEU A 260 -24.36 -5.12 4.79
CA LEU A 260 -23.82 -6.47 4.54
C LEU A 260 -24.78 -7.37 3.77
N GLU A 261 -26.09 -7.22 3.93
CA GLU A 261 -27.07 -7.97 3.15
C GLU A 261 -26.99 -7.58 1.67
N SER A 262 -26.89 -6.27 1.40
CA SER A 262 -26.66 -5.74 0.05
C SER A 262 -25.33 -6.19 -0.55
N LEU A 263 -24.27 -6.26 0.25
CA LEU A 263 -22.95 -6.73 -0.20
C LEU A 263 -22.96 -8.23 -0.54
N LEU A 264 -23.73 -9.03 0.21
CA LEU A 264 -23.78 -10.50 0.09
C LEU A 264 -24.86 -11.01 -0.87
N SER A 265 -25.86 -10.19 -1.21
CA SER A 265 -26.96 -10.59 -2.12
C SER A 265 -26.43 -10.98 -3.49
N ASP A 266 -26.93 -12.08 -4.06
CA ASP A 266 -26.65 -12.48 -5.44
C ASP A 266 -27.29 -11.45 -6.38
N GLY A 267 -26.47 -10.52 -6.89
CA GLY A 267 -26.92 -9.33 -7.54
C GLY A 267 -27.42 -9.54 -8.97
N ASN A 268 -28.72 -9.84 -9.11
CA ASN A 268 -29.50 -9.48 -10.31
C ASN A 268 -30.31 -8.18 -10.11
N ASN A 269 -30.19 -7.54 -8.96
CA ASN A 269 -30.85 -6.25 -8.73
C ASN A 269 -29.84 -5.11 -9.04
N SER A 270 -30.06 -4.49 -10.19
CA SER A 270 -29.52 -3.16 -10.52
C SER A 270 -29.95 -2.18 -9.42
N LEU A 271 -29.12 -2.01 -8.42
CA LEU A 271 -29.29 -0.94 -7.44
C LEU A 271 -28.70 0.33 -8.06
N THR A 272 -29.46 0.93 -8.98
CA THR A 272 -29.24 2.31 -9.39
C THR A 272 -29.64 3.23 -8.23
N GLY A 273 -28.79 3.33 -7.23
CA GLY A 273 -28.89 4.38 -6.22
C GLY A 273 -28.47 5.71 -6.84
N ASN A 274 -29.43 6.60 -7.11
CA ASN A 274 -29.20 7.95 -7.63
C ASN A 274 -28.46 8.91 -6.68
N ASN A 275 -27.72 8.41 -5.72
CA ASN A 275 -27.04 9.22 -4.68
C ASN A 275 -25.53 9.05 -4.65
N SER A 276 -24.87 8.87 -5.82
CA SER A 276 -23.42 9.04 -5.87
C SER A 276 -23.09 10.51 -5.56
N PRO A 277 -22.27 10.81 -4.53
CA PRO A 277 -21.87 12.18 -4.22
C PRO A 277 -21.11 12.87 -5.36
N THR A 278 -20.54 12.09 -6.29
CA THR A 278 -19.72 12.62 -7.39
C THR A 278 -20.49 12.89 -8.67
N GLY A 279 -21.72 12.38 -8.82
CA GLY A 279 -22.46 12.49 -10.10
C GLY A 279 -21.75 11.84 -11.28
N ASN A 280 -20.77 10.97 -11.03
CA ASN A 280 -19.93 10.35 -12.05
C ASN A 280 -20.75 9.49 -13.00
N LYS A 281 -21.04 10.02 -14.18
CA LYS A 281 -21.43 9.21 -15.33
C LYS A 281 -20.24 8.33 -15.71
N GLU A 282 -20.49 7.04 -15.91
CA GLU A 282 -19.50 6.07 -16.35
C GLU A 282 -18.75 6.56 -17.59
N ILE A 283 -17.49 6.98 -17.41
CA ILE A 283 -16.61 7.39 -18.52
C ILE A 283 -15.93 6.16 -19.15
N PHE A 284 -15.95 5.01 -18.49
CA PHE A 284 -15.19 3.83 -18.88
C PHE A 284 -16.08 2.63 -19.19
N GLY A 285 -16.33 2.42 -20.47
CA GLY A 285 -16.74 1.18 -21.14
C GLY A 285 -17.87 0.36 -20.50
N ASN A 286 -18.95 0.21 -21.26
CA ASN A 286 -20.15 -0.60 -20.98
C ASN A 286 -19.87 -2.01 -20.45
N LYS A 287 -19.66 -2.14 -19.13
CA LYS A 287 -20.02 -3.35 -18.36
C LYS A 287 -20.64 -2.86 -17.07
N GLU A 288 -21.89 -3.23 -16.83
CA GLU A 288 -22.62 -2.97 -15.59
C GLU A 288 -21.77 -3.41 -14.40
N ARG A 289 -21.15 -2.45 -13.74
CA ARG A 289 -20.39 -2.66 -12.52
C ARG A 289 -21.28 -2.19 -11.38
N LEU A 290 -21.70 -3.14 -10.56
CA LEU A 290 -22.55 -2.88 -9.41
C LEU A 290 -21.79 -1.97 -8.42
N THR A 291 -22.24 -0.72 -8.31
CA THR A 291 -21.87 0.13 -7.17
C THR A 291 -22.70 -0.30 -5.99
N VAL A 292 -22.06 -0.63 -4.89
CA VAL A 292 -22.77 -0.96 -3.65
C VAL A 292 -23.08 0.36 -2.93
N PRO A 293 -24.36 0.71 -2.73
CA PRO A 293 -24.70 1.94 -2.03
C PRO A 293 -24.30 1.85 -0.56
N GLY A 294 -23.64 2.88 -0.07
CA GLY A 294 -23.24 3.02 1.32
C GLY A 294 -23.71 4.34 1.93
N LYS A 295 -23.75 4.40 3.26
CA LYS A 295 -23.94 5.66 3.98
C LYS A 295 -22.59 6.32 4.17
N VAL A 296 -22.38 7.47 3.52
CA VAL A 296 -21.12 8.20 3.57
C VAL A 296 -21.13 9.23 4.69
N TYR A 297 -20.06 9.23 5.50
CA TYR A 297 -19.80 10.20 6.55
C TYR A 297 -18.53 10.98 6.22
N PHE A 298 -18.67 12.22 5.82
CA PHE A 298 -17.54 13.10 5.51
C PHE A 298 -16.74 13.43 6.77
N LEU A 299 -15.41 13.39 6.65
CA LEU A 299 -14.46 13.67 7.71
C LEU A 299 -13.74 14.99 7.43
N GLY A 300 -13.56 15.78 8.49
CA GLY A 300 -12.92 17.10 8.39
C GLY A 300 -13.87 18.21 7.93
N ILE A 301 -13.44 19.42 8.15
CA ILE A 301 -14.08 20.67 7.76
C ILE A 301 -13.01 21.62 7.23
N PRO A 302 -13.37 22.74 6.55
CA PRO A 302 -12.44 23.81 6.22
C PRO A 302 -11.58 24.21 7.44
N ASP A 303 -10.30 24.49 7.22
CA ASP A 303 -9.26 24.77 8.22
C ASP A 303 -8.85 23.57 9.11
N GLU A 304 -9.70 22.54 9.22
CA GLU A 304 -9.46 21.34 10.03
C GLU A 304 -9.80 20.04 9.26
N ALA A 305 -9.15 19.82 8.14
CA ALA A 305 -9.36 18.61 7.35
C ALA A 305 -8.84 17.34 8.04
N ALA A 306 -9.24 16.18 7.54
CA ALA A 306 -8.95 14.87 8.12
C ALA A 306 -8.14 13.98 7.14
N GLY A 307 -7.07 14.54 6.58
CA GLY A 307 -6.31 13.90 5.51
C GLY A 307 -5.81 12.50 5.84
N ASP A 308 -5.91 11.61 4.86
CA ASP A 308 -5.49 10.20 4.91
C ASP A 308 -6.09 9.43 6.11
N PRO A 309 -7.42 9.23 6.17
CA PRO A 309 -8.03 8.41 7.21
C PRO A 309 -7.51 6.97 7.11
N ALA A 310 -7.21 6.37 8.27
CA ALA A 310 -6.61 5.04 8.36
C ALA A 310 -7.42 4.13 9.32
N GLY A 311 -6.82 3.62 10.39
CA GLY A 311 -7.45 2.69 11.32
C GLY A 311 -8.84 3.11 11.80
N LEU A 312 -9.76 2.18 11.83
CA LEU A 312 -11.16 2.40 12.20
C LEU A 312 -11.65 1.30 13.14
N VAL A 313 -12.32 1.71 14.23
CA VAL A 313 -13.10 0.80 15.09
C VAL A 313 -14.40 1.49 15.52
N GLU A 314 -15.43 0.69 15.82
CA GLU A 314 -16.68 1.17 16.41
C GLU A 314 -16.89 0.51 17.77
N THR A 315 -17.31 1.28 18.76
CA THR A 315 -17.62 0.79 20.11
C THR A 315 -19.06 0.26 20.21
N SER A 316 -19.35 -0.47 21.30
CA SER A 316 -20.69 -0.99 21.57
C SER A 316 -21.76 0.09 21.76
N ASP A 317 -21.36 1.31 22.13
CA ASP A 317 -22.25 2.48 22.24
C ASP A 317 -22.25 3.33 20.94
N GLU A 318 -21.87 2.74 19.80
CA GLU A 318 -21.91 3.34 18.46
C GLU A 318 -20.98 4.56 18.26
N ARG A 319 -19.90 4.69 19.03
CA ARG A 319 -18.85 5.66 18.77
C ARG A 319 -17.90 5.12 17.73
N ARG A 320 -17.62 5.91 16.70
CA ARG A 320 -16.57 5.61 15.73
C ARG A 320 -15.27 6.27 16.14
N ILE A 321 -14.21 5.50 16.16
CA ILE A 321 -12.86 5.98 16.42
C ILE A 321 -12.07 5.85 15.12
N VAL A 322 -11.67 6.97 14.54
CA VAL A 322 -11.01 7.05 13.24
C VAL A 322 -9.64 7.68 13.40
N VAL A 323 -8.65 7.07 12.82
CA VAL A 323 -7.28 7.58 12.78
C VAL A 323 -7.11 8.51 11.59
N TYR A 324 -6.74 9.78 11.81
CA TYR A 324 -6.41 10.74 10.76
C TYR A 324 -4.89 10.78 10.56
N SER A 325 -4.42 9.84 9.74
CA SER A 325 -2.99 9.53 9.60
C SER A 325 -2.17 10.71 9.08
N GLY A 326 -2.69 11.42 8.08
CA GLY A 326 -1.99 12.54 7.44
C GLY A 326 -1.88 13.80 8.29
N VAL A 327 -2.68 13.93 9.35
CA VAL A 327 -2.68 15.12 10.24
C VAL A 327 -2.27 14.80 11.68
N ASN A 328 -1.86 13.55 11.96
CA ASN A 328 -1.37 13.10 13.27
C ASN A 328 -2.41 13.21 14.40
N GLN A 329 -3.62 12.75 14.13
CA GLN A 329 -4.74 12.82 15.07
C GLN A 329 -5.53 11.53 15.12
N VAL A 330 -6.29 11.36 16.19
CA VAL A 330 -7.38 10.40 16.33
C VAL A 330 -8.66 11.18 16.59
N ALA A 331 -9.72 10.79 15.92
CA ALA A 331 -11.02 11.39 16.03
C ALA A 331 -12.01 10.39 16.63
N ILE A 332 -12.72 10.78 17.69
CA ILE A 332 -13.69 9.94 18.38
C ILE A 332 -15.05 10.64 18.25
N SER A 333 -16.04 9.97 17.62
CA SER A 333 -17.38 10.52 17.49
C SER A 333 -18.13 10.51 18.81
N ASP A 334 -19.06 11.43 18.97
CA ASP A 334 -20.10 11.28 19.99
C ASP A 334 -21.09 10.18 19.59
N ARG A 335 -21.77 9.62 20.58
CA ARG A 335 -22.72 8.51 20.38
C ARG A 335 -23.78 8.88 19.34
N GLY A 336 -23.89 8.07 18.28
CA GLY A 336 -24.91 8.24 17.23
C GLY A 336 -24.81 9.53 16.42
N VAL A 337 -23.76 10.33 16.59
CA VAL A 337 -23.58 11.64 15.92
C VAL A 337 -22.34 11.64 15.03
N ASN A 338 -22.37 12.42 13.97
CA ASN A 338 -21.22 12.61 13.09
C ASN A 338 -20.37 13.83 13.47
N PHE A 339 -20.21 14.06 14.78
CA PHE A 339 -19.30 15.05 15.33
C PHE A 339 -18.15 14.35 16.02
N TYR A 340 -16.92 14.79 15.75
CA TYR A 340 -15.71 14.12 16.21
C TYR A 340 -14.87 15.01 17.11
N ASN A 341 -14.59 14.51 18.33
CA ASN A 341 -13.55 15.06 19.20
C ASN A 341 -12.18 14.61 18.69
N ARG A 342 -11.31 15.54 18.34
CA ARG A 342 -10.00 15.28 17.75
C ARG A 342 -8.89 15.39 18.79
N ILE A 343 -7.99 14.42 18.80
CA ILE A 343 -6.88 14.34 19.76
C ILE A 343 -5.58 14.21 18.98
N GLY A 344 -4.60 15.06 19.28
CA GLY A 344 -3.24 14.95 18.76
C GLY A 344 -2.54 13.70 19.31
N VAL A 345 -1.88 12.94 18.44
CA VAL A 345 -1.06 11.76 18.78
C VAL A 345 0.31 11.86 18.11
N GLY A 346 1.09 10.79 18.14
CA GLY A 346 2.38 10.74 17.44
C GLY A 346 2.24 10.81 15.90
N LYS A 347 3.37 10.91 15.20
CA LYS A 347 3.41 11.08 13.74
C LYS A 347 2.93 9.82 13.02
N ARG A 348 2.11 10.03 11.98
CA ARG A 348 1.50 9.00 11.14
C ARG A 348 0.87 7.87 11.95
N PRO A 349 -0.19 8.16 12.70
CA PRO A 349 -0.97 7.09 13.33
C PRO A 349 -1.63 6.24 12.23
N THR A 350 -1.63 4.89 12.37
CA THR A 350 -2.08 4.01 11.27
C THR A 350 -2.99 2.89 11.71
N LYS A 351 -2.76 2.31 12.88
CA LYS A 351 -3.53 1.19 13.41
C LYS A 351 -4.08 1.51 14.78
N ILE A 352 -5.24 0.95 15.07
CA ILE A 352 -5.93 1.11 16.34
C ILE A 352 -6.42 -0.24 16.84
N ALA A 353 -6.30 -0.46 18.16
CA ALA A 353 -6.90 -1.59 18.86
C ALA A 353 -7.66 -1.06 20.09
N LEU A 354 -8.86 -1.60 20.32
CA LEU A 354 -9.73 -1.21 21.42
C LEU A 354 -9.64 -2.24 22.55
N SER A 355 -9.56 -1.79 23.81
CA SER A 355 -9.62 -2.69 24.97
C SER A 355 -10.99 -3.39 25.06
N ALA A 356 -11.03 -4.57 25.69
CA ALA A 356 -12.26 -5.36 25.79
C ALA A 356 -13.42 -4.63 26.52
N ASN A 357 -13.09 -3.73 27.44
CA ASN A 357 -14.06 -2.86 28.14
C ASN A 357 -14.32 -1.53 27.41
N GLU A 358 -13.71 -1.33 26.24
CA GLU A 358 -13.84 -0.15 25.37
C GLU A 358 -13.44 1.20 26.01
N GLU A 359 -12.84 1.19 27.20
CA GLU A 359 -12.41 2.40 27.87
C GLU A 359 -11.11 2.98 27.30
N ARG A 360 -10.27 2.12 26.69
CA ARG A 360 -8.96 2.50 26.15
C ARG A 360 -8.80 2.08 24.69
N ALA A 361 -8.13 2.94 23.93
CA ALA A 361 -7.66 2.64 22.60
C ALA A 361 -6.14 2.77 22.53
N TYR A 362 -5.50 1.90 21.76
CA TYR A 362 -4.06 1.88 21.52
C TYR A 362 -3.81 2.16 20.05
N VAL A 363 -2.92 3.10 19.74
CA VAL A 363 -2.70 3.61 18.37
C VAL A 363 -1.24 3.53 18.01
N CYS A 364 -0.91 2.87 16.90
CA CYS A 364 0.43 2.85 16.32
C CYS A 364 0.77 4.19 15.69
N ASN A 365 1.81 4.87 16.18
CA ASN A 365 2.38 6.07 15.59
C ASN A 365 3.61 5.67 14.77
N SER A 366 3.42 5.37 13.48
CA SER A 366 4.46 4.73 12.65
C SER A 366 5.73 5.55 12.52
N PHE A 367 5.64 6.89 12.44
CA PHE A 367 6.82 7.75 12.32
C PHE A 367 7.31 8.35 13.65
N SER A 368 6.68 8.00 14.77
CA SER A 368 7.18 8.32 16.11
C SER A 368 7.69 7.08 16.86
N ASP A 369 7.75 5.92 16.23
CA ASP A 369 8.20 4.67 16.83
C ASP A 369 7.56 4.40 18.20
N SER A 370 6.24 4.66 18.32
CA SER A 370 5.53 4.65 19.62
C SER A 370 4.09 4.18 19.49
N ILE A 371 3.49 3.88 20.64
CA ILE A 371 2.05 3.61 20.79
C ILE A 371 1.44 4.73 21.65
N SER A 372 0.39 5.40 21.18
CA SER A 372 -0.45 6.26 22.01
C SER A 372 -1.50 5.42 22.73
N VAL A 373 -1.64 5.63 24.04
CA VAL A 373 -2.70 5.08 24.87
C VAL A 373 -3.74 6.16 25.09
N LEU A 374 -4.95 5.93 24.62
CA LEU A 374 -6.05 6.89 24.68
C LEU A 374 -7.11 6.41 25.67
N GLN A 375 -7.74 7.33 26.38
CA GLN A 375 -9.05 7.15 26.98
C GLN A 375 -10.10 7.49 25.92
N VAL A 376 -11.11 6.64 25.78
CA VAL A 376 -12.17 6.81 24.76
C VAL A 376 -13.17 7.89 25.18
N ASN A 377 -13.60 7.88 26.45
CA ASN A 377 -14.55 8.86 26.96
C ASN A 377 -14.22 9.26 28.41
N PRO A 378 -13.96 10.55 28.73
CA PRO A 378 -13.71 11.64 27.78
C PRO A 378 -12.43 11.40 26.97
N ALA A 379 -12.45 11.87 25.72
CA ALA A 379 -11.38 11.65 24.76
C ALA A 379 -10.08 12.37 25.17
N LYS A 380 -9.00 11.62 25.51
CA LYS A 380 -7.67 12.20 25.84
C LYS A 380 -6.55 11.19 25.70
N VAL A 381 -5.32 11.68 25.50
CA VAL A 381 -4.10 10.87 25.59
C VAL A 381 -3.77 10.61 27.05
N LEU A 382 -3.63 9.35 27.43
CA LEU A 382 -3.19 8.92 28.76
C LEU A 382 -1.68 8.74 28.86
N ALA A 383 -1.07 8.23 27.78
CA ALA A 383 0.36 7.96 27.72
C ALA A 383 0.84 7.79 26.28
N THR A 384 2.16 7.87 26.09
CA THR A 384 2.85 7.42 24.88
C THR A 384 3.91 6.40 25.30
N ILE A 385 3.92 5.22 24.66
CA ILE A 385 4.86 4.12 24.94
C ILE A 385 5.89 4.11 23.82
N PRO A 386 7.18 4.40 24.07
CA PRO A 386 8.23 4.28 23.07
C PRO A 386 8.49 2.81 22.75
N LEU A 387 8.75 2.49 21.48
CA LEU A 387 9.09 1.15 21.02
C LEU A 387 10.59 0.95 20.80
N THR A 388 11.39 2.00 20.95
CA THR A 388 12.85 1.98 20.87
C THR A 388 13.44 2.48 22.18
N GLY A 389 14.60 1.95 22.56
CA GLY A 389 15.28 2.36 23.80
C GLY A 389 15.90 3.76 23.69
N GLN A 390 16.15 4.23 22.49
CA GLN A 390 16.71 5.55 22.20
C GLN A 390 15.95 6.18 21.01
N THR A 391 16.01 7.50 20.94
CA THR A 391 15.55 8.22 19.74
C THR A 391 16.48 7.90 18.59
N VAL A 392 15.93 7.36 17.50
CA VAL A 392 16.67 7.06 16.27
C VAL A 392 16.45 8.22 15.30
N GLU A 393 17.53 8.92 14.94
CA GLU A 393 17.45 9.99 13.98
C GLU A 393 17.08 9.48 12.58
N PRO A 394 16.05 10.05 11.94
CA PRO A 394 15.62 9.60 10.63
C PRO A 394 16.62 10.01 9.54
N THR A 395 16.88 9.11 8.61
CA THR A 395 17.62 9.38 7.37
C THR A 395 16.88 10.36 6.47
N ALA A 396 17.56 10.93 5.46
CA ALA A 396 16.92 11.82 4.48
C ALA A 396 15.71 11.15 3.80
N SER A 397 15.82 9.87 3.42
CA SER A 397 14.71 9.14 2.81
C SER A 397 13.54 8.90 3.77
N GLU A 398 13.80 8.69 5.06
CA GLU A 398 12.74 8.53 6.07
C GLU A 398 12.05 9.86 6.38
N ARG A 399 12.79 10.98 6.42
CA ARG A 399 12.17 12.32 6.52
C ARG A 399 11.33 12.62 5.28
N GLY A 400 11.83 12.26 4.08
CA GLY A 400 11.09 12.38 2.83
C GLY A 400 9.83 11.50 2.79
N GLU A 401 9.90 10.28 3.33
CA GLU A 401 8.72 9.43 3.51
C GLU A 401 7.70 10.10 4.46
N GLU A 402 8.15 10.66 5.58
CA GLU A 402 7.27 11.40 6.49
C GLU A 402 6.56 12.56 5.78
N LEU A 403 7.28 13.34 4.99
CA LEU A 403 6.70 14.44 4.19
C LEU A 403 5.72 13.94 3.14
N PHE A 404 6.00 12.84 2.46
CA PHE A 404 5.14 12.23 1.44
C PHE A 404 3.76 11.83 2.00
N PHE A 405 3.68 11.41 3.26
CA PHE A 405 2.46 11.02 3.97
C PHE A 405 1.89 12.13 4.85
N ASN A 406 2.41 13.35 4.77
CA ASN A 406 1.97 14.47 5.62
C ASN A 406 0.95 15.34 4.88
N SER A 407 -0.31 15.21 5.26
CA SER A 407 -1.40 16.02 4.67
C SER A 407 -1.33 17.49 5.06
N LYS A 408 -0.57 17.87 6.11
CA LYS A 408 -0.36 19.28 6.49
C LYS A 408 0.46 20.06 5.45
N LEU A 409 1.03 19.39 4.45
CA LEU A 409 1.61 20.05 3.27
C LEU A 409 0.55 20.63 2.34
N ALA A 410 -0.68 20.11 2.35
CA ALA A 410 -1.80 20.69 1.62
C ALA A 410 -2.50 21.77 2.43
N GLN A 411 -3.21 22.67 1.75
CA GLN A 411 -4.11 23.62 2.37
C GLN A 411 -5.09 22.88 3.27
N ASP A 412 -5.21 23.33 4.52
CA ASP A 412 -6.08 22.82 5.58
C ASP A 412 -5.83 21.36 6.00
N GLY A 413 -4.96 20.63 5.31
CA GLY A 413 -4.64 19.23 5.63
C GLY A 413 -5.55 18.19 4.96
N TRP A 414 -6.16 18.49 3.82
CA TRP A 414 -7.10 17.60 3.14
C TRP A 414 -6.46 16.34 2.58
N PHE A 415 -5.26 16.41 2.04
CA PHE A 415 -4.58 15.28 1.39
C PHE A 415 -3.06 15.43 1.38
N SER A 416 -2.37 14.32 1.23
CA SER A 416 -0.92 14.22 1.07
C SER A 416 -0.56 13.76 -0.35
N CYS A 417 0.74 13.58 -0.63
CA CYS A 417 1.17 12.94 -1.89
C CYS A 417 0.61 11.51 -1.98
N HIS A 418 0.56 10.79 -0.84
CA HIS A 418 0.00 9.44 -0.74
C HIS A 418 -1.48 9.36 -1.15
N SER A 419 -2.28 10.38 -0.91
CA SER A 419 -3.70 10.39 -1.23
C SER A 419 -3.97 10.14 -2.72
N CYS A 420 -3.12 10.66 -3.60
CA CYS A 420 -3.19 10.42 -5.04
C CYS A 420 -2.22 9.31 -5.48
N HIS A 421 -1.00 9.31 -4.94
CA HIS A 421 0.03 8.30 -5.23
C HIS A 421 0.08 7.23 -4.14
N THR A 422 -0.98 6.45 -4.02
CA THR A 422 -1.17 5.47 -2.94
C THR A 422 0.03 4.54 -2.79
N ASN A 423 0.72 4.62 -1.64
CA ASN A 423 1.97 3.89 -1.36
C ASN A 423 3.07 4.07 -2.44
N GLY A 424 3.14 5.25 -3.06
CA GLY A 424 4.07 5.55 -4.15
C GLY A 424 3.62 5.01 -5.51
N HIS A 425 2.49 4.29 -5.58
CA HIS A 425 1.91 3.84 -6.85
C HIS A 425 0.92 4.89 -7.39
N THR A 426 -0.22 4.49 -7.88
CA THR A 426 -1.30 5.33 -8.41
C THR A 426 -2.62 4.92 -7.75
N ASN A 427 -3.55 5.83 -7.61
CA ASN A 427 -4.92 5.54 -7.20
C ASN A 427 -5.84 5.18 -8.39
N HIS A 428 -5.29 5.10 -9.60
CA HIS A 428 -6.00 4.85 -10.86
C HIS A 428 -7.08 5.89 -11.24
N GLN A 429 -7.16 7.03 -10.52
CA GLN A 429 -8.13 8.09 -10.77
C GLN A 429 -7.56 9.17 -11.71
N LEU A 430 -8.47 9.98 -12.26
CA LEU A 430 -8.15 11.22 -12.95
C LEU A 430 -8.03 12.35 -11.93
N ASN A 431 -7.20 13.35 -12.25
CA ASN A 431 -7.10 14.58 -11.49
C ASN A 431 -6.87 15.75 -12.44
N ASP A 432 -7.63 16.83 -12.26
CA ASP A 432 -7.46 18.08 -13.00
C ASP A 432 -6.64 19.06 -12.17
N ASN A 433 -5.39 19.24 -12.54
CA ASN A 433 -4.45 20.10 -11.82
C ASN A 433 -3.48 20.82 -12.77
N LEU A 434 -2.77 21.81 -12.24
CA LEU A 434 -1.77 22.58 -12.99
C LEU A 434 -0.43 21.83 -13.19
N GLY A 435 -0.39 20.50 -13.09
CA GLY A 435 0.82 19.71 -13.34
C GLY A 435 1.38 19.90 -14.74
N ASP A 436 0.51 20.07 -15.72
CA ASP A 436 0.81 20.36 -17.13
C ASP A 436 0.45 21.80 -17.56
N ASP A 437 0.38 22.72 -16.59
CA ASP A 437 0.16 24.17 -16.74
C ASP A 437 -1.27 24.58 -17.15
N SER A 438 -2.24 23.68 -17.11
CA SER A 438 -3.63 23.97 -17.49
C SER A 438 -4.66 23.17 -16.69
N PHE A 439 -5.87 23.73 -16.54
CA PHE A 439 -7.07 23.00 -16.14
C PHE A 439 -7.91 22.65 -17.36
N GLY A 440 -8.86 21.71 -17.20
CA GLY A 440 -9.82 21.31 -18.22
C GLY A 440 -9.39 20.12 -19.05
N ALA A 441 -8.30 19.47 -18.67
CA ALA A 441 -7.85 18.21 -19.28
C ALA A 441 -7.34 17.25 -18.19
N PRO A 442 -8.24 16.63 -17.42
CA PRO A 442 -7.86 15.72 -16.33
C PRO A 442 -6.94 14.60 -16.82
N LYS A 443 -5.91 14.34 -16.08
CA LYS A 443 -4.95 13.26 -16.38
C LYS A 443 -4.98 12.19 -15.30
N ARG A 444 -4.79 10.96 -15.72
CA ARG A 444 -4.61 9.85 -14.79
C ARG A 444 -3.37 10.07 -13.92
N VAL A 445 -3.55 9.89 -12.61
CA VAL A 445 -2.45 9.98 -11.65
C VAL A 445 -1.37 8.94 -12.01
N PRO A 446 -0.13 9.33 -12.33
CA PRO A 446 0.92 8.38 -12.69
C PRO A 446 1.48 7.67 -11.47
N SER A 447 2.01 6.45 -11.67
CA SER A 447 2.80 5.77 -10.64
C SER A 447 4.13 6.48 -10.41
N LEU A 448 4.54 6.63 -9.15
CA LEU A 448 5.87 7.11 -8.78
C LEU A 448 6.89 5.98 -8.57
N LEU A 449 6.45 4.71 -8.69
CA LEU A 449 7.36 3.56 -8.60
C LEU A 449 8.35 3.58 -9.77
N GLY A 450 9.64 3.68 -9.45
CA GLY A 450 10.71 3.83 -10.44
C GLY A 450 10.89 5.25 -10.99
N VAL A 451 10.18 6.25 -10.47
CA VAL A 451 10.12 7.63 -10.98
C VAL A 451 11.49 8.29 -11.14
N SER A 452 12.47 7.97 -10.30
CA SER A 452 13.81 8.56 -10.37
C SER A 452 14.58 8.27 -11.66
N LYS A 453 14.08 7.37 -12.50
CA LYS A 453 14.73 6.94 -13.76
C LYS A 453 13.87 7.21 -15.01
N THR A 454 12.82 8.03 -14.90
CA THR A 454 11.83 8.22 -15.97
C THR A 454 11.62 9.70 -16.34
N ALA A 455 12.68 10.52 -16.22
CA ALA A 455 12.64 11.90 -16.68
C ALA A 455 12.45 11.97 -18.22
N PRO A 456 11.78 13.04 -18.73
CA PRO A 456 11.10 14.11 -18.02
C PRO A 456 9.76 13.65 -17.41
N TRP A 457 9.27 14.40 -16.42
CA TRP A 457 8.04 14.05 -15.71
C TRP A 457 6.83 14.82 -16.24
N THR A 458 5.64 14.46 -15.78
CA THR A 458 4.29 14.78 -16.27
C THR A 458 3.92 14.01 -17.55
N TRP A 459 2.63 13.96 -17.87
CA TRP A 459 2.16 13.30 -19.10
C TRP A 459 2.67 13.96 -20.38
N ARG A 460 2.98 15.25 -20.33
CA ARG A 460 3.51 16.03 -21.47
C ARG A 460 5.04 16.17 -21.45
N GLY A 461 5.71 15.63 -20.41
CA GLY A 461 7.17 15.74 -20.26
C GLY A 461 7.65 17.19 -19.97
N THR A 462 6.82 18.01 -19.33
CA THR A 462 7.11 19.44 -19.11
C THR A 462 8.05 19.72 -17.93
N SER A 463 8.35 18.70 -17.11
CA SER A 463 9.21 18.87 -15.93
C SER A 463 10.51 18.06 -16.05
N ASN A 464 11.64 18.74 -15.96
CA ASN A 464 12.98 18.15 -16.03
C ASN A 464 13.67 17.98 -14.67
N SER A 465 13.02 18.36 -13.57
CA SER A 465 13.54 18.29 -12.21
C SER A 465 12.48 17.78 -11.23
N LEU A 466 12.81 16.73 -10.46
CA LEU A 466 11.92 16.26 -9.38
C LEU A 466 11.72 17.34 -8.31
N HIS A 467 12.73 18.13 -7.99
CA HIS A 467 12.60 19.24 -7.04
C HIS A 467 11.56 20.25 -7.52
N GLN A 468 11.69 20.68 -8.79
CA GLN A 468 10.71 21.60 -9.39
C GLN A 468 9.30 20.99 -9.43
N GLN A 469 9.18 19.70 -9.78
CA GLN A 469 7.88 19.02 -9.80
C GLN A 469 7.26 18.89 -8.40
N ILE A 470 8.07 18.62 -7.37
CA ILE A 470 7.61 18.57 -5.97
C ILE A 470 7.12 19.95 -5.53
N ALA A 471 7.92 21.02 -5.75
CA ALA A 471 7.50 22.38 -5.42
C ALA A 471 6.17 22.73 -6.10
N LYS A 472 6.07 22.49 -7.42
CA LYS A 472 4.85 22.71 -8.21
C LYS A 472 3.66 21.92 -7.67
N SER A 473 3.85 20.64 -7.30
CA SER A 473 2.79 19.80 -6.75
C SER A 473 2.28 20.35 -5.41
N VAL A 474 3.17 20.77 -4.50
CA VAL A 474 2.77 21.32 -3.20
C VAL A 474 2.06 22.67 -3.37
N GLU A 475 2.63 23.58 -4.17
CA GLU A 475 2.10 24.94 -4.29
C GLU A 475 0.86 25.04 -5.18
N LEU A 476 0.84 24.31 -6.32
CA LEU A 476 -0.22 24.47 -7.33
C LEU A 476 -1.30 23.39 -7.25
N THR A 477 -0.95 22.16 -6.89
CA THR A 477 -1.95 21.09 -6.75
C THR A 477 -2.49 21.03 -5.32
N MET A 478 -1.61 21.01 -4.32
CA MET A 478 -1.99 20.88 -2.92
C MET A 478 -2.36 22.23 -2.28
N ARG A 479 -2.07 23.35 -2.96
CA ARG A 479 -2.31 24.74 -2.49
C ARG A 479 -1.66 25.05 -1.14
N GLY A 480 -0.64 24.28 -0.80
CA GLY A 480 0.13 24.43 0.42
C GLY A 480 1.14 25.57 0.39
N LYS A 481 1.89 25.70 1.47
CA LYS A 481 3.04 26.61 1.55
C LYS A 481 4.22 26.01 0.80
N PRO A 482 5.10 26.83 0.19
CA PRO A 482 6.32 26.36 -0.45
C PRO A 482 7.15 25.48 0.50
N VAL A 483 7.63 24.35 -0.01
CA VAL A 483 8.58 23.48 0.67
C VAL A 483 10.01 24.02 0.45
N ASP A 484 10.80 24.05 1.51
CA ASP A 484 12.19 24.46 1.42
C ASP A 484 13.06 23.44 0.68
N LYS A 485 14.32 23.81 0.41
CA LYS A 485 15.25 22.96 -0.32
C LYS A 485 15.52 21.63 0.41
N LEU A 486 15.66 21.64 1.73
CA LEU A 486 15.92 20.44 2.52
C LEU A 486 14.73 19.47 2.44
N GLN A 487 13.52 19.98 2.56
CA GLN A 487 12.29 19.18 2.41
C GLN A 487 12.20 18.60 0.99
N GLN A 488 12.53 19.36 -0.04
CA GLN A 488 12.57 18.85 -1.42
C GLN A 488 13.64 17.76 -1.57
N ASP A 489 14.86 17.96 -1.05
CA ASP A 489 15.95 16.98 -1.09
C ASP A 489 15.55 15.68 -0.36
N ASP A 490 14.89 15.78 0.79
CA ASP A 490 14.38 14.65 1.55
C ASP A 490 13.30 13.87 0.78
N ILE A 491 12.30 14.57 0.18
CA ILE A 491 11.27 13.93 -0.66
C ILE A 491 11.93 13.24 -1.87
N VAL A 492 12.88 13.88 -2.54
CA VAL A 492 13.63 13.27 -3.66
C VAL A 492 14.40 12.03 -3.19
N ALA A 493 15.01 12.07 -1.98
CA ALA A 493 15.68 10.91 -1.41
C ALA A 493 14.70 9.74 -1.20
N TYR A 494 13.50 10.01 -0.71
CA TYR A 494 12.45 8.99 -0.61
C TYR A 494 12.01 8.46 -1.97
N LEU A 495 11.70 9.33 -2.94
CA LEU A 495 11.28 8.92 -4.29
C LEU A 495 12.32 8.03 -4.99
N LYS A 496 13.61 8.22 -4.71
CA LYS A 496 14.69 7.36 -5.21
C LYS A 496 14.66 5.93 -4.63
N THR A 497 14.03 5.71 -3.48
CA THR A 497 13.86 4.37 -2.89
C THR A 497 12.72 3.59 -3.52
N LEU A 498 11.81 4.25 -4.24
CA LEU A 498 10.65 3.64 -4.88
C LEU A 498 11.10 2.89 -6.14
N LEU A 499 11.26 1.58 -6.02
CA LEU A 499 11.60 0.70 -7.14
C LEU A 499 10.40 0.48 -8.07
N PRO A 500 10.63 0.17 -9.37
CA PRO A 500 9.56 -0.24 -10.26
C PRO A 500 8.76 -1.42 -9.68
N PRO A 501 7.45 -1.50 -9.90
CA PRO A 501 6.65 -2.58 -9.37
C PRO A 501 7.03 -3.90 -10.04
N MET A 502 6.99 -4.98 -9.25
CA MET A 502 7.14 -6.33 -9.80
C MET A 502 5.95 -6.63 -10.71
N SER A 503 6.19 -7.20 -11.90
CA SER A 503 5.08 -7.64 -12.75
C SER A 503 4.23 -8.71 -12.06
N VAL A 504 2.93 -8.77 -12.38
CA VAL A 504 2.00 -9.77 -11.79
C VAL A 504 2.54 -11.18 -11.96
N HIS A 505 3.11 -11.49 -13.13
CA HIS A 505 3.69 -12.78 -13.39
C HIS A 505 4.89 -13.11 -12.50
N ALA A 506 5.84 -12.17 -12.37
CA ALA A 506 7.01 -12.37 -11.51
C ALA A 506 6.58 -12.52 -10.03
N ALA A 507 5.57 -11.78 -9.60
CA ALA A 507 5.02 -11.85 -8.25
C ALA A 507 4.38 -13.22 -7.94
N ARG A 508 3.62 -13.77 -8.89
CA ARG A 508 2.97 -15.09 -8.77
C ARG A 508 3.97 -16.23 -8.75
N SER A 509 5.07 -16.10 -9.50
CA SER A 509 6.10 -17.14 -9.62
C SER A 509 7.23 -17.03 -8.60
N PHE A 510 7.20 -16.07 -7.66
CA PHE A 510 8.32 -15.75 -6.77
C PHE A 510 8.89 -16.97 -6.03
N HIS A 511 8.04 -17.83 -5.45
CA HIS A 511 8.43 -19.09 -4.82
C HIS A 511 8.11 -20.34 -5.65
N SER A 512 7.59 -20.16 -6.87
CA SER A 512 7.19 -21.24 -7.75
C SER A 512 8.25 -21.48 -8.82
N ARG A 513 8.60 -22.74 -9.06
CA ARG A 513 9.41 -23.12 -10.22
C ARG A 513 8.58 -23.24 -11.51
N ARG A 514 7.24 -23.12 -11.42
CA ARG A 514 6.36 -23.19 -12.59
C ARG A 514 6.28 -21.80 -13.23
N ALA A 515 6.76 -21.70 -14.47
CA ALA A 515 6.48 -20.53 -15.28
C ALA A 515 4.96 -20.43 -15.52
N THR A 516 4.35 -19.31 -15.18
CA THR A 516 2.92 -19.03 -15.45
C THR A 516 2.72 -18.47 -16.86
N ILE A 517 3.79 -18.21 -17.61
CA ILE A 517 3.80 -17.68 -18.98
C ILE A 517 4.69 -18.55 -19.86
N ASP A 518 4.26 -18.78 -21.11
CA ASP A 518 5.04 -19.50 -22.11
C ASP A 518 6.33 -18.71 -22.48
N PRO A 519 7.52 -19.25 -22.22
CA PRO A 519 8.78 -18.59 -22.57
C PRO A 519 8.95 -18.37 -24.08
N VAL A 520 8.30 -19.17 -24.92
CA VAL A 520 8.34 -19.03 -26.39
C VAL A 520 7.52 -17.81 -26.81
N ALA A 521 6.30 -17.66 -26.26
CA ALA A 521 5.45 -16.49 -26.47
C ALA A 521 6.13 -15.20 -26.04
N VAL A 522 6.80 -15.19 -24.87
CA VAL A 522 7.57 -14.03 -24.38
C VAL A 522 8.71 -13.65 -25.33
N ARG A 523 9.48 -14.63 -25.86
CA ARG A 523 10.54 -14.35 -26.84
C ARG A 523 9.96 -13.78 -28.15
N LYS A 524 8.85 -14.37 -28.64
CA LYS A 524 8.13 -13.88 -29.81
C LYS A 524 7.66 -12.44 -29.59
N GLY A 525 7.01 -12.15 -28.45
CA GLY A 525 6.54 -10.82 -28.07
C GLY A 525 7.66 -9.80 -27.99
N ARG A 526 8.80 -10.14 -27.39
CA ARG A 526 10.00 -9.29 -27.36
C ARG A 526 10.52 -8.96 -28.77
N SER A 527 10.48 -9.93 -29.67
CA SER A 527 10.87 -9.70 -31.07
C SER A 527 9.90 -8.76 -31.77
N ILE A 528 8.59 -8.94 -31.56
CA ILE A 528 7.54 -8.06 -32.09
C ILE A 528 7.72 -6.64 -31.54
N PHE A 529 7.89 -6.45 -30.24
CA PHE A 529 8.13 -5.16 -29.58
C PHE A 529 9.25 -4.36 -30.28
N ARG A 530 10.35 -5.03 -30.64
CA ARG A 530 11.47 -4.39 -31.35
C ARG A 530 11.16 -4.12 -32.84
N LYS A 531 10.57 -5.11 -33.53
CA LYS A 531 10.34 -5.01 -35.00
C LYS A 531 9.21 -4.08 -35.38
N SER A 532 8.25 -3.86 -34.48
CA SER A 532 7.11 -2.97 -34.69
C SER A 532 7.36 -1.54 -34.16
N GLY A 533 8.61 -1.16 -33.87
CA GLY A 533 8.97 0.20 -33.49
C GLY A 533 8.60 0.62 -32.06
N CYS A 534 7.98 -0.28 -31.24
CA CYS A 534 7.61 0.09 -29.85
C CYS A 534 8.82 0.57 -29.03
N VAL A 535 10.01 0.05 -29.31
CA VAL A 535 11.27 0.39 -28.66
C VAL A 535 11.73 1.83 -28.90
N ASP A 536 11.25 2.50 -29.94
CA ASP A 536 11.65 3.85 -30.31
C ASP A 536 11.12 4.88 -29.29
N CYS A 537 9.90 4.67 -28.79
CA CYS A 537 9.30 5.46 -27.73
C CYS A 537 9.53 4.83 -26.34
N HIS A 538 9.48 3.50 -26.24
CA HIS A 538 9.66 2.75 -24.99
C HIS A 538 11.04 2.07 -24.95
N SER A 539 12.12 2.88 -24.93
CA SER A 539 13.50 2.41 -25.00
C SER A 539 13.99 1.77 -23.68
N LEU A 540 14.89 0.78 -23.82
CA LEU A 540 15.51 0.12 -22.66
C LEU A 540 16.54 1.07 -21.99
N PRO A 541 16.85 0.88 -20.70
CA PRO A 541 16.40 -0.23 -19.84
C PRO A 541 15.05 0.02 -19.15
N ASN A 542 14.57 1.26 -19.12
CA ASN A 542 13.39 1.65 -18.34
C ASN A 542 12.07 1.61 -19.15
N TYR A 543 12.14 1.24 -20.43
CA TYR A 543 10.99 1.20 -21.35
C TYR A 543 10.21 2.52 -21.39
N THR A 544 10.96 3.62 -21.52
CA THR A 544 10.51 5.02 -21.67
C THR A 544 11.58 5.80 -22.41
N SER A 545 11.28 7.00 -22.86
CA SER A 545 12.24 7.93 -23.47
C SER A 545 12.03 9.35 -22.96
N ALA A 546 12.97 10.25 -23.29
CA ALA A 546 12.91 11.65 -22.85
C ALA A 546 12.01 12.53 -23.76
N ASP A 547 11.63 12.04 -24.91
CA ASP A 547 10.84 12.79 -25.89
C ASP A 547 9.33 12.61 -25.66
N SER A 548 8.54 13.50 -26.26
CA SER A 548 7.08 13.39 -26.31
C SER A 548 6.63 13.13 -27.75
N TYR A 549 5.71 12.20 -27.93
CA TYR A 549 5.28 11.68 -29.23
C TYR A 549 3.80 11.91 -29.45
N ASP A 550 3.45 12.18 -30.71
CA ASP A 550 2.08 12.10 -31.18
C ASP A 550 1.79 10.64 -31.60
N VAL A 551 0.90 10.01 -30.88
CA VAL A 551 0.51 8.59 -31.08
C VAL A 551 -0.98 8.45 -31.40
N GLY A 552 -1.57 9.49 -31.98
CA GLY A 552 -2.99 9.53 -32.34
C GLY A 552 -3.91 9.75 -31.15
N LEU A 553 -3.38 10.12 -29.99
CA LEU A 553 -4.15 10.48 -28.81
C LEU A 553 -4.28 12.00 -28.70
N LYS A 554 -5.40 12.46 -28.14
CA LYS A 554 -5.68 13.88 -27.92
C LYS A 554 -6.34 14.06 -26.57
N ASP A 555 -5.90 15.05 -25.79
CA ASP A 555 -6.60 15.47 -24.59
C ASP A 555 -7.70 16.50 -24.87
N GLU A 556 -8.45 16.89 -23.85
CA GLU A 556 -9.60 17.82 -23.95
C GLU A 556 -9.18 19.21 -24.43
N LEU A 557 -7.94 19.62 -24.22
CA LEU A 557 -7.37 20.90 -24.67
C LEU A 557 -6.71 20.82 -26.05
N GLY A 558 -6.73 19.64 -26.68
CA GLY A 558 -6.19 19.44 -28.02
C GLY A 558 -4.70 19.12 -28.05
N ASN A 559 -4.06 18.84 -26.92
CA ASN A 559 -2.66 18.40 -26.92
C ASN A 559 -2.59 16.96 -27.44
N THR A 560 -1.65 16.71 -28.38
CA THR A 560 -1.46 15.40 -29.02
C THR A 560 -0.14 14.72 -28.66
N LYS A 561 0.80 15.45 -28.06
CA LYS A 561 2.13 14.93 -27.73
C LYS A 561 2.22 14.56 -26.25
N PHE A 562 2.57 13.29 -25.98
CA PHE A 562 2.69 12.73 -24.65
C PHE A 562 4.05 12.06 -24.46
N ASN A 563 4.61 12.20 -23.25
CA ASN A 563 5.80 11.48 -22.85
C ASN A 563 5.43 10.01 -22.56
N PRO A 564 6.15 9.01 -23.11
CA PRO A 564 5.83 7.62 -22.93
C PRO A 564 6.10 7.18 -21.49
N PRO A 565 5.09 6.70 -20.73
CA PRO A 565 5.33 6.18 -19.40
C PRO A 565 6.18 4.91 -19.46
N SER A 566 7.02 4.68 -18.45
CA SER A 566 7.76 3.42 -18.34
C SER A 566 6.81 2.22 -18.38
N LEU A 567 7.13 1.18 -19.13
CA LEU A 567 6.34 -0.07 -19.17
C LEU A 567 6.76 -1.07 -18.09
N LEU A 568 7.78 -0.78 -17.27
CA LEU A 568 8.13 -1.64 -16.14
C LEU A 568 6.92 -1.78 -15.21
N GLY A 569 6.53 -3.02 -14.95
CA GLY A 569 5.35 -3.34 -14.16
C GLY A 569 4.03 -2.85 -14.73
N VAL A 570 3.93 -2.70 -16.05
CA VAL A 570 2.69 -2.25 -16.72
C VAL A 570 1.50 -3.15 -16.39
N SER A 571 1.73 -4.43 -16.08
CA SER A 571 0.71 -5.38 -15.62
C SER A 571 0.05 -5.01 -14.28
N GLN A 572 0.63 -4.08 -13.53
CA GLN A 572 0.06 -3.58 -12.27
C GLN A 572 -0.81 -2.34 -12.46
N ARG A 573 -0.98 -1.87 -13.69
CA ARG A 573 -1.76 -0.67 -13.99
C ARG A 573 -3.09 -1.04 -14.60
N ASP A 574 -4.14 -0.49 -14.03
CA ASP A 574 -5.48 -0.51 -14.61
C ASP A 574 -5.72 0.84 -15.31
N ASN A 575 -6.59 0.88 -16.32
CA ASN A 575 -6.92 2.08 -17.09
C ASN A 575 -5.67 2.74 -17.70
N LEU A 576 -5.36 2.43 -18.94
CA LEU A 576 -4.15 2.87 -19.64
C LEU A 576 -4.40 4.17 -20.42
N PHE A 577 -3.34 4.80 -20.93
CA PHE A 577 -3.26 6.15 -21.49
C PHE A 577 -3.37 7.28 -20.45
N HIS A 578 -3.22 8.52 -20.90
CA HIS A 578 -3.22 9.72 -20.06
C HIS A 578 -4.56 10.00 -19.40
N ASP A 579 -5.64 9.56 -19.98
CA ASP A 579 -7.03 9.73 -19.53
C ASP A 579 -7.70 8.41 -19.10
N GLY A 580 -6.97 7.29 -19.16
CA GLY A 580 -7.48 5.99 -18.71
C GLY A 580 -8.48 5.31 -19.63
N ARG A 581 -8.63 5.78 -20.89
CA ARG A 581 -9.65 5.27 -21.84
C ARG A 581 -9.50 3.81 -22.24
N ALA A 582 -8.32 3.20 -22.08
CA ALA A 582 -8.11 1.79 -22.37
C ALA A 582 -8.06 0.96 -21.07
N GLY A 583 -8.95 0.00 -20.93
CA GLY A 583 -9.05 -0.87 -19.74
C GLY A 583 -8.09 -2.06 -19.76
N SER A 584 -7.39 -2.31 -20.88
CA SER A 584 -6.48 -3.45 -21.03
C SER A 584 -5.39 -3.21 -22.06
N LEU A 585 -4.28 -3.94 -21.96
CA LEU A 585 -3.24 -3.98 -23.00
C LEU A 585 -3.79 -4.44 -24.35
N LYS A 586 -4.80 -5.31 -24.34
CA LYS A 586 -5.45 -5.76 -25.58
C LYS A 586 -6.17 -4.62 -26.28
N GLU A 587 -6.92 -3.80 -25.55
CA GLU A 587 -7.56 -2.60 -26.10
C GLU A 587 -6.54 -1.61 -26.66
N VAL A 588 -5.43 -1.34 -25.91
CA VAL A 588 -4.33 -0.48 -26.38
C VAL A 588 -3.80 -0.93 -27.74
N LEU A 589 -3.59 -2.24 -27.91
CA LEU A 589 -2.95 -2.81 -29.09
C LEU A 589 -3.94 -3.09 -30.24
N LYS A 590 -5.16 -3.53 -29.95
CA LYS A 590 -6.13 -3.96 -30.97
C LYS A 590 -7.09 -2.85 -31.38
N GLU A 591 -7.65 -2.13 -30.41
CA GLU A 591 -8.68 -1.12 -30.69
C GLU A 591 -8.06 0.24 -30.98
N PHE A 592 -7.12 0.67 -30.12
CA PHE A 592 -6.43 1.95 -30.32
C PHE A 592 -5.22 1.86 -31.26
N ARG A 593 -4.77 0.68 -31.63
CA ARG A 593 -3.62 0.44 -32.52
C ARG A 593 -2.39 1.30 -32.17
N HIS A 594 -2.18 1.50 -30.86
CA HIS A 594 -1.18 2.42 -30.33
C HIS A 594 0.22 2.13 -30.88
N GLY A 595 0.83 3.13 -31.52
CA GLY A 595 2.19 3.07 -32.04
C GLY A 595 2.39 2.04 -33.16
N GLN A 596 1.33 1.68 -33.92
CA GLN A 596 1.40 0.67 -34.98
C GLN A 596 1.28 1.32 -36.36
N ASP A 597 2.34 1.24 -37.15
CA ASP A 597 2.30 1.59 -38.59
C ASP A 597 1.59 0.51 -39.42
N ARG A 598 1.60 -0.72 -38.93
CA ARG A 598 0.96 -1.90 -39.54
C ARG A 598 0.15 -2.65 -38.51
N GLU A 599 -1.00 -3.15 -38.92
CA GLU A 599 -1.84 -3.98 -38.07
C GLU A 599 -1.14 -5.26 -37.65
N LEU A 600 -1.16 -5.53 -36.33
CA LEU A 600 -0.66 -6.80 -35.76
C LEU A 600 -1.76 -7.85 -35.79
N SER A 601 -1.42 -9.10 -36.13
CA SER A 601 -2.35 -10.22 -35.99
C SER A 601 -2.70 -10.49 -34.51
N ASP A 602 -3.84 -11.14 -34.28
CA ASP A 602 -4.25 -11.53 -32.90
C ASP A 602 -3.18 -12.36 -32.19
N GLU A 603 -2.48 -13.25 -32.90
CA GLU A 603 -1.35 -14.02 -32.34
C GLU A 603 -0.15 -13.15 -31.98
N GLN A 604 0.11 -12.10 -32.77
CA GLN A 604 1.20 -11.16 -32.48
C GLN A 604 0.86 -10.29 -31.27
N ILE A 605 -0.39 -9.83 -31.17
CA ILE A 605 -0.92 -9.06 -30.02
C ILE A 605 -0.80 -9.91 -28.76
N GLU A 606 -1.25 -11.16 -28.78
CA GLU A 606 -1.18 -12.04 -27.62
C GLU A 606 0.27 -12.27 -27.17
N ALA A 607 1.19 -12.57 -28.11
CA ALA A 607 2.61 -12.73 -27.78
C ALA A 607 3.22 -11.44 -27.20
N LEU A 608 2.83 -10.27 -27.72
CA LEU A 608 3.27 -8.98 -27.22
C LEU A 608 2.75 -8.72 -25.80
N ILE A 609 1.49 -9.04 -25.52
CA ILE A 609 0.90 -8.97 -24.18
C ILE A 609 1.66 -9.87 -23.21
N GLN A 610 1.97 -11.13 -23.59
CA GLN A 610 2.76 -12.04 -22.75
C GLN A 610 4.13 -11.46 -22.40
N PHE A 611 4.77 -10.76 -23.32
CA PHE A 611 6.03 -10.06 -23.05
C PHE A 611 5.82 -8.87 -22.07
N LEU A 612 4.82 -8.01 -22.33
CA LEU A 612 4.52 -6.84 -21.50
C LEU A 612 4.09 -7.22 -20.08
N MET A 613 3.37 -8.32 -19.93
CA MET A 613 2.98 -8.85 -18.61
C MET A 613 4.16 -9.33 -17.77
N ARG A 614 5.34 -9.46 -18.36
CA ARG A 614 6.56 -9.94 -17.69
C ARG A 614 7.51 -8.82 -17.26
N ILE A 615 7.50 -7.67 -17.94
CA ILE A 615 8.43 -6.56 -17.67
C ILE A 615 7.97 -5.62 -16.56
#